data_44001d4478f73e5b8748e493740bd076
#
_entry.id   44001d4478f73e5b8748e493740bd076
#
_cell.length_a   1.000
_cell.length_b   1.000
_cell.length_c   1.000
_cell.angle_alpha   90.00
_cell.angle_beta   90.00
_cell.angle_gamma   90.00
#
_symmetry.space_group_name_H-M   'P 1'
#
loop_
_entity.id
_entity.type
_entity.pdbx_description
1 polymer ?
#
loop_
_entity_poly.entity_id
_entity_poly.type
_entity_poly.pdbx_seq_one_letter_code
_entity_poly.pdbx_strand_id
1 'polypeptide(L)'
;MSRYWSAATILIGILSAMPVSAWDRGDVDVLAVLPDVTPGVPSSVEGLTVGPDDNIYVTSFGFNATGATSGNSVLYVIKPNGNLVRKVPIANSSPHALGLAFNPVNKFLLVLDFGAGNVLHVDPKTGASSVFSTPTLSGSGLNALTFDKHGNVYISDSFNGVIWTTGPGGGTPTIWSNDPLLQPGSGLTPPFGANGVEFDNAGNVLFVANTATHQIIQIPVNTNGTAGAASIFITGINAPDGIAIDRKDNLWVCANQEDDVIVIDKTGKVIAKLGDFNGINDDGIVRGLLFPASLAFSNDRKTLYVSNLSLYLPYAGARAAVDSAWTLKVKHYTVSKVRAVIPPLGNQHDQRADQQ
;
A
#
# COMPACT_ATOMS: atom_id res chain seq x y z
N MET A 1 6.81 49.83 -70.07
CA MET A 1 7.55 49.08 -69.03
C MET A 1 6.61 48.82 -67.83
N SER A 2 5.99 47.68 -67.80
CA SER A 2 5.02 47.30 -66.77
C SER A 2 5.73 46.41 -65.75
N ARG A 3 5.75 46.81 -64.48
CA ARG A 3 6.34 46.01 -63.37
C ARG A 3 5.21 45.26 -62.69
N TYR A 4 5.21 43.94 -62.81
CA TYR A 4 4.36 43.04 -62.07
C TYR A 4 4.98 42.80 -60.67
N TRP A 5 4.25 43.11 -59.61
CA TRP A 5 4.55 42.69 -58.25
C TRP A 5 3.82 41.40 -57.97
N SER A 6 4.56 40.31 -57.73
CA SER A 6 3.98 39.08 -57.23
C SER A 6 3.91 39.14 -55.73
N ALA A 7 2.71 39.07 -55.19
CA ALA A 7 2.48 38.92 -53.76
C ALA A 7 2.66 37.44 -53.39
N ALA A 8 3.68 37.14 -52.57
CA ALA A 8 3.84 35.84 -51.99
C ALA A 8 2.97 35.76 -50.72
N THR A 9 1.94 34.92 -50.75
CA THR A 9 1.10 34.61 -49.58
C THR A 9 1.84 33.60 -48.71
N ILE A 10 2.35 34.04 -47.56
CA ILE A 10 2.92 33.15 -46.53
C ILE A 10 1.76 32.49 -45.80
N LEU A 11 1.52 31.21 -46.01
CA LEU A 11 0.60 30.41 -45.23
C LEU A 11 1.29 30.05 -43.90
N ILE A 12 0.97 30.75 -42.81
CA ILE A 12 1.37 30.38 -41.46
C ILE A 12 0.46 29.23 -41.02
N GLY A 13 0.96 28.01 -41.15
CA GLY A 13 0.28 26.86 -40.56
C GLY A 13 0.36 26.95 -39.03
N ILE A 14 -0.75 27.19 -38.38
CA ILE A 14 -0.88 27.05 -36.94
C ILE A 14 -0.82 25.55 -36.66
N LEU A 15 0.37 25.04 -36.27
CA LEU A 15 0.44 23.75 -35.61
C LEU A 15 -0.27 23.92 -34.26
N SER A 16 -1.52 23.47 -34.17
CA SER A 16 -2.16 23.22 -32.90
C SER A 16 -1.34 22.13 -32.22
N ALA A 17 -0.55 22.50 -31.23
CA ALA A 17 0.04 21.52 -30.31
C ALA A 17 -1.13 20.77 -29.70
N MET A 18 -1.33 19.50 -30.10
CA MET A 18 -2.24 18.63 -29.34
C MET A 18 -1.70 18.58 -27.91
N PRO A 19 -2.54 18.81 -26.91
CA PRO A 19 -2.10 18.62 -25.55
C PRO A 19 -1.61 17.17 -25.45
N VAL A 20 -0.34 17.00 -25.11
CA VAL A 20 0.15 15.70 -24.66
C VAL A 20 -0.67 15.45 -23.40
N SER A 21 -1.64 14.54 -23.45
CA SER A 21 -2.37 14.16 -22.25
C SER A 21 -1.35 13.56 -21.29
N ALA A 22 -0.95 14.35 -20.29
CA ALA A 22 -0.32 13.80 -19.10
C ALA A 22 -1.25 12.67 -18.61
N TRP A 23 -0.66 11.61 -18.08
CA TRP A 23 -1.45 10.55 -17.44
C TRP A 23 -2.44 11.20 -16.48
N ASP A 24 -3.72 10.97 -16.69
CA ASP A 24 -4.71 11.36 -15.69
C ASP A 24 -4.47 10.47 -14.48
N ARG A 25 -3.99 11.07 -13.39
CA ARG A 25 -3.65 10.36 -12.15
C ARG A 25 -4.87 10.13 -11.26
N GLY A 26 -6.04 10.56 -11.68
CA GLY A 26 -7.26 10.50 -10.86
C GLY A 26 -7.20 11.43 -9.65
N ASP A 27 -8.38 11.75 -9.12
CA ASP A 27 -8.49 12.55 -7.91
C ASP A 27 -8.22 11.69 -6.67
N VAL A 28 -7.33 12.18 -5.81
CA VAL A 28 -7.07 11.61 -4.49
C VAL A 28 -7.64 12.55 -3.44
N ASP A 29 -8.64 12.05 -2.73
CA ASP A 29 -9.24 12.76 -1.61
C ASP A 29 -8.73 12.23 -0.27
N VAL A 30 -8.58 13.09 0.72
CA VAL A 30 -8.44 12.67 2.11
C VAL A 30 -9.77 12.07 2.57
N LEU A 31 -9.79 10.77 2.85
CA LEU A 31 -10.96 10.10 3.40
C LEU A 31 -11.12 10.43 4.88
N ALA A 32 -10.04 10.31 5.63
CA ALA A 32 -10.04 10.54 7.08
C ALA A 32 -8.71 11.08 7.57
N VAL A 33 -8.78 12.01 8.51
CA VAL A 33 -7.66 12.44 9.35
C VAL A 33 -7.76 11.65 10.64
N LEU A 34 -6.70 10.92 10.98
CA LEU A 34 -6.72 10.01 12.13
C LEU A 34 -6.42 10.77 13.42
N PRO A 35 -7.14 10.48 14.52
CA PRO A 35 -6.84 11.07 15.80
C PRO A 35 -5.54 10.48 16.39
N ASP A 36 -4.88 11.26 17.21
CA ASP A 36 -3.68 10.87 17.94
C ASP A 36 -3.84 9.52 18.65
N VAL A 37 -2.78 8.71 18.73
CA VAL A 37 -2.81 7.43 19.47
C VAL A 37 -3.07 7.67 20.97
N THR A 38 -2.44 8.68 21.54
CA THR A 38 -2.78 9.29 22.83
C THR A 38 -2.80 10.81 22.65
N PRO A 39 -3.51 11.58 23.48
CA PRO A 39 -3.61 13.04 23.33
C PRO A 39 -2.22 13.70 23.15
N GLY A 40 -2.03 14.42 22.05
CA GLY A 40 -0.77 15.07 21.70
C GLY A 40 0.29 14.17 21.08
N VAL A 41 -0.01 12.88 20.82
CA VAL A 41 0.91 11.93 20.20
C VAL A 41 0.29 11.37 18.90
N PRO A 42 0.48 12.03 17.76
CA PRO A 42 0.10 11.47 16.47
C PRO A 42 1.00 10.26 16.14
N SER A 43 0.53 9.38 15.27
CA SER A 43 1.30 8.21 14.81
C SER A 43 1.10 7.97 13.33
N SER A 44 2.19 7.64 12.64
CA SER A 44 2.13 7.11 11.28
C SER A 44 1.22 5.87 11.23
N VAL A 45 0.68 5.60 10.05
CA VAL A 45 -0.17 4.45 9.78
C VAL A 45 0.34 3.70 8.58
N GLU A 46 0.19 2.38 8.62
CA GLU A 46 0.71 1.55 7.54
C GLU A 46 -0.33 0.54 7.08
N GLY A 47 -0.65 -0.50 7.89
CA GLY A 47 -1.59 -1.53 7.51
C GLY A 47 -3.01 -1.00 7.32
N LEU A 48 -3.65 -1.42 6.21
CA LEU A 48 -5.03 -1.08 5.90
C LEU A 48 -5.75 -2.27 5.28
N THR A 49 -6.98 -2.53 5.72
CA THR A 49 -7.89 -3.50 5.09
C THR A 49 -9.34 -3.04 5.18
N VAL A 50 -10.19 -3.64 4.34
CA VAL A 50 -11.66 -3.43 4.41
C VAL A 50 -12.29 -4.68 5.02
N GLY A 51 -13.07 -4.49 6.07
CA GLY A 51 -13.75 -5.57 6.75
C GLY A 51 -15.02 -6.05 6.04
N PRO A 52 -15.57 -7.18 6.50
CA PRO A 52 -16.84 -7.70 5.97
C PRO A 52 -18.04 -6.81 6.27
N ASP A 53 -17.87 -5.81 7.13
CA ASP A 53 -18.87 -4.80 7.53
C ASP A 53 -18.70 -3.47 6.75
N ASP A 54 -17.93 -3.47 5.67
CA ASP A 54 -17.55 -2.32 4.85
C ASP A 54 -16.71 -1.24 5.56
N ASN A 55 -16.39 -1.40 6.84
CA ASN A 55 -15.50 -0.46 7.50
C ASN A 55 -14.04 -0.68 7.07
N ILE A 56 -13.29 0.40 7.10
CA ILE A 56 -11.85 0.42 6.86
C ILE A 56 -11.14 0.29 8.20
N TYR A 57 -10.22 -0.65 8.30
CA TYR A 57 -9.43 -0.97 9.48
C TYR A 57 -7.98 -0.58 9.20
N VAL A 58 -7.38 0.20 10.11
CA VAL A 58 -6.04 0.77 9.93
C VAL A 58 -5.25 0.62 11.21
N THR A 59 -3.98 0.20 11.10
CA THR A 59 -3.05 0.10 12.24
C THR A 59 -2.13 1.29 12.32
N SER A 60 -1.83 1.74 13.55
CA SER A 60 -0.75 2.69 13.80
C SER A 60 0.61 1.99 13.77
N PHE A 61 1.61 2.65 13.19
CA PHE A 61 2.97 2.13 13.07
C PHE A 61 3.95 2.73 14.09
N GLY A 62 3.50 3.57 15.00
CA GLY A 62 4.29 4.00 16.15
C GLY A 62 5.46 4.94 15.83
N PHE A 63 5.37 5.74 14.78
CA PHE A 63 6.30 6.83 14.49
C PHE A 63 5.56 8.13 14.23
N ASN A 64 6.22 9.24 14.44
CA ASN A 64 5.74 10.57 14.09
C ASN A 64 6.92 11.47 13.67
N ALA A 65 6.67 12.75 13.47
CA ALA A 65 7.69 13.73 13.07
C ALA A 65 8.82 13.92 14.09
N THR A 66 8.72 13.38 15.30
CA THR A 66 9.72 13.50 16.36
C THR A 66 10.43 12.18 16.69
N GLY A 67 10.04 11.06 16.08
CA GLY A 67 10.63 9.74 16.27
C GLY A 67 9.63 8.66 16.65
N ALA A 68 10.12 7.58 17.24
CA ALA A 68 9.29 6.46 17.67
C ALA A 68 8.37 6.85 18.84
N THR A 69 7.14 6.34 18.84
CA THR A 69 6.20 6.45 19.96
C THR A 69 6.33 5.24 20.89
N SER A 70 5.63 5.25 21.98
CA SER A 70 5.59 4.15 22.95
C SER A 70 4.17 3.67 23.21
N GLY A 71 4.03 2.56 23.89
CA GLY A 71 2.74 1.95 24.23
C GLY A 71 2.30 0.92 23.17
N ASN A 72 1.02 0.63 23.12
CA ASN A 72 0.46 -0.32 22.17
C ASN A 72 0.11 0.36 20.85
N SER A 73 0.17 -0.38 19.75
CA SER A 73 -0.46 0.04 18.50
C SER A 73 -1.96 0.23 18.67
N VAL A 74 -2.52 1.07 17.81
CA VAL A 74 -3.94 1.40 17.82
C VAL A 74 -4.59 0.90 16.52
N LEU A 75 -5.76 0.30 16.66
CA LEU A 75 -6.65 -0.03 15.57
C LEU A 75 -7.68 1.09 15.39
N TYR A 76 -7.67 1.73 14.25
CA TYR A 76 -8.71 2.67 13.82
C TYR A 76 -9.74 1.93 12.97
N VAL A 77 -11.01 2.21 13.19
CA VAL A 77 -12.11 1.68 12.38
C VAL A 77 -12.91 2.87 11.83
N ILE A 78 -12.98 2.97 10.50
CA ILE A 78 -13.48 4.13 9.78
C ILE A 78 -14.58 3.68 8.82
N LYS A 79 -15.66 4.43 8.73
CA LYS A 79 -16.70 4.21 7.70
C LYS A 79 -16.22 4.63 6.31
N PRO A 80 -16.85 4.13 5.21
CA PRO A 80 -16.57 4.58 3.85
C PRO A 80 -16.75 6.08 3.62
N ASN A 81 -17.50 6.77 4.48
CA ASN A 81 -17.69 8.22 4.45
C ASN A 81 -16.63 9.02 5.24
N GLY A 82 -15.63 8.34 5.81
CA GLY A 82 -14.55 8.96 6.57
C GLY A 82 -14.81 9.11 8.08
N ASN A 83 -16.02 8.83 8.56
CA ASN A 83 -16.32 8.96 9.97
C ASN A 83 -15.65 7.85 10.81
N LEU A 84 -14.94 8.23 11.87
CA LEU A 84 -14.36 7.30 12.82
C LEU A 84 -15.48 6.57 13.59
N VAL A 85 -15.47 5.24 13.51
CA VAL A 85 -16.37 4.37 14.28
C VAL A 85 -15.80 4.12 15.66
N ARG A 86 -14.51 3.80 15.71
CA ARG A 86 -13.77 3.56 16.95
C ARG A 86 -12.27 3.67 16.76
N LYS A 87 -11.60 3.84 17.88
CA LYS A 87 -10.16 3.78 18.05
C LYS A 87 -9.90 2.95 19.32
N VAL A 88 -9.22 1.82 19.17
CA VAL A 88 -8.91 0.93 20.30
C VAL A 88 -7.43 0.55 20.30
N PRO A 89 -6.76 0.58 21.48
CA PRO A 89 -5.41 0.03 21.57
C PRO A 89 -5.46 -1.49 21.38
N ILE A 90 -4.51 -2.02 20.63
CA ILE A 90 -4.35 -3.47 20.43
C ILE A 90 -3.59 -4.00 21.66
N ALA A 91 -4.28 -4.73 22.52
CA ALA A 91 -3.70 -5.25 23.75
C ALA A 91 -2.46 -6.14 23.43
N ASN A 92 -1.43 -6.03 24.26
CA ASN A 92 -0.18 -6.80 24.15
C ASN A 92 0.60 -6.60 22.84
N SER A 93 0.28 -5.60 22.03
CA SER A 93 1.10 -5.26 20.86
C SER A 93 2.27 -4.36 21.25
N SER A 94 3.32 -4.35 20.41
CA SER A 94 4.27 -3.26 20.34
C SER A 94 3.61 -1.99 19.76
N PRO A 95 4.27 -0.83 19.73
CA PRO A 95 3.75 0.34 19.04
C PRO A 95 3.76 0.21 17.50
N HIS A 96 4.41 -0.83 16.97
CA HIS A 96 4.72 -0.98 15.55
C HIS A 96 3.92 -2.12 14.92
N ALA A 97 2.60 -1.96 14.74
CA ALA A 97 1.78 -2.88 13.96
C ALA A 97 1.75 -2.46 12.48
N LEU A 98 1.87 -3.44 11.58
CA LEU A 98 1.81 -3.26 10.14
C LEU A 98 0.56 -3.93 9.54
N GLY A 99 0.74 -4.80 8.57
CA GLY A 99 -0.33 -5.41 7.81
C GLY A 99 -1.42 -6.06 8.66
N LEU A 100 -2.65 -5.96 8.19
CA LEU A 100 -3.80 -6.62 8.83
C LEU A 100 -4.79 -7.09 7.76
N ALA A 101 -5.46 -8.21 8.03
CA ALA A 101 -6.51 -8.70 7.14
C ALA A 101 -7.49 -9.63 7.87
N PHE A 102 -8.71 -9.69 7.35
CA PHE A 102 -9.72 -10.65 7.82
C PHE A 102 -9.59 -11.97 7.09
N ASN A 103 -9.38 -13.05 7.84
CA ASN A 103 -9.37 -14.39 7.27
C ASN A 103 -10.72 -14.69 6.59
N PRO A 104 -10.75 -15.09 5.31
CA PRO A 104 -11.99 -15.28 4.56
C PRO A 104 -12.85 -16.44 5.08
N VAL A 105 -12.25 -17.37 5.81
CA VAL A 105 -12.93 -18.59 6.30
C VAL A 105 -13.50 -18.37 7.71
N ASN A 106 -12.65 -18.10 8.70
CA ASN A 106 -13.04 -17.99 10.11
C ASN A 106 -13.35 -16.54 10.56
N LYS A 107 -13.13 -15.54 9.69
CA LYS A 107 -13.37 -14.11 9.94
C LYS A 107 -12.49 -13.49 11.03
N PHE A 108 -11.43 -14.15 11.45
CA PHE A 108 -10.48 -13.57 12.39
C PHE A 108 -9.79 -12.36 11.76
N LEU A 109 -9.69 -11.27 12.53
CA LEU A 109 -8.80 -10.17 12.18
C LEU A 109 -7.40 -10.53 12.67
N LEU A 110 -6.49 -10.74 11.74
CA LEU A 110 -5.08 -10.93 12.03
C LEU A 110 -4.33 -9.61 11.82
N VAL A 111 -3.43 -9.30 12.75
CA VAL A 111 -2.61 -8.09 12.74
C VAL A 111 -1.16 -8.50 12.93
N LEU A 112 -0.27 -7.97 12.11
CA LEU A 112 1.17 -8.20 12.23
C LEU A 112 1.76 -7.20 13.21
N ASP A 113 2.29 -7.71 14.31
CA ASP A 113 3.09 -6.91 15.24
C ASP A 113 4.56 -6.97 14.80
N PHE A 114 4.94 -6.03 13.95
CA PHE A 114 6.29 -5.94 13.39
C PHE A 114 7.35 -5.78 14.50
N GLY A 115 7.07 -4.95 15.50
CA GLY A 115 8.04 -4.69 16.58
C GLY A 115 8.28 -5.87 17.49
N ALA A 116 7.28 -6.75 17.69
CA ALA A 116 7.40 -7.96 18.51
C ALA A 116 7.63 -9.24 17.68
N GLY A 117 7.48 -9.17 16.34
CA GLY A 117 7.65 -10.31 15.45
C GLY A 117 6.55 -11.36 15.59
N ASN A 118 5.32 -10.95 15.95
CA ASN A 118 4.20 -11.85 16.15
C ASN A 118 3.04 -11.55 15.18
N VAL A 119 2.22 -12.55 14.91
CA VAL A 119 0.89 -12.38 14.36
C VAL A 119 -0.11 -12.41 15.51
N LEU A 120 -0.95 -11.40 15.62
CA LEU A 120 -1.99 -11.29 16.64
C LEU A 120 -3.35 -11.57 16.03
N HIS A 121 -4.18 -12.36 16.72
CA HIS A 121 -5.62 -12.40 16.52
C HIS A 121 -6.25 -11.33 17.39
N VAL A 122 -6.93 -10.38 16.79
CA VAL A 122 -7.46 -9.17 17.44
C VAL A 122 -8.98 -9.14 17.36
N ASP A 123 -9.64 -8.90 18.50
CA ASP A 123 -11.06 -8.52 18.49
C ASP A 123 -11.18 -7.06 18.00
N PRO A 124 -11.78 -6.81 16.83
CA PRO A 124 -11.84 -5.47 16.26
C PRO A 124 -12.77 -4.52 17.03
N LYS A 125 -13.54 -5.01 18.00
CA LYS A 125 -14.44 -4.19 18.82
C LYS A 125 -13.76 -3.66 20.07
N THR A 126 -12.92 -4.49 20.69
CA THR A 126 -12.35 -4.21 22.02
C THR A 126 -10.85 -3.98 21.97
N GLY A 127 -10.15 -4.42 20.91
CA GLY A 127 -8.69 -4.46 20.82
C GLY A 127 -8.06 -5.60 21.64
N ALA A 128 -8.85 -6.46 22.28
CA ALA A 128 -8.31 -7.64 22.93
C ALA A 128 -7.59 -8.52 21.91
N SER A 129 -6.42 -9.02 22.27
CA SER A 129 -5.61 -9.81 21.37
C SER A 129 -5.01 -11.04 22.03
N SER A 130 -4.66 -12.02 21.20
CA SER A 130 -3.86 -13.18 21.56
C SER A 130 -2.88 -13.47 20.44
N VAL A 131 -1.73 -14.07 20.78
CA VAL A 131 -0.76 -14.51 19.78
C VAL A 131 -1.39 -15.62 18.94
N PHE A 132 -1.46 -15.39 17.63
CA PHE A 132 -1.95 -16.35 16.64
C PHE A 132 -0.82 -17.22 16.11
N SER A 133 0.34 -16.60 15.83
CA SER A 133 1.51 -17.28 15.28
C SER A 133 2.77 -16.49 15.60
N THR A 134 3.89 -17.20 15.80
CA THR A 134 5.22 -16.59 16.00
C THR A 134 6.22 -17.31 15.11
N PRO A 135 6.82 -16.62 14.11
CA PRO A 135 7.91 -17.13 13.32
C PRO A 135 9.10 -17.59 14.14
N THR A 136 9.81 -18.59 13.65
CA THR A 136 10.92 -19.22 14.38
C THR A 136 12.28 -18.60 14.10
N LEU A 137 12.41 -17.80 13.04
CA LEU A 137 13.64 -17.03 12.76
C LEU A 137 13.68 -15.77 13.65
N SER A 138 14.87 -15.50 14.18
CA SER A 138 15.09 -14.27 14.96
C SER A 138 15.11 -13.04 14.06
N GLY A 139 14.69 -11.90 14.60
CA GLY A 139 14.72 -10.63 13.89
C GLY A 139 13.72 -10.55 12.73
N SER A 140 12.61 -11.27 12.83
CA SER A 140 11.55 -11.21 11.81
C SER A 140 10.94 -9.82 11.72
N GLY A 141 10.83 -9.31 10.49
CA GLY A 141 10.12 -8.07 10.14
C GLY A 141 8.84 -8.40 9.39
N LEU A 142 7.80 -8.88 10.11
CA LEU A 142 6.53 -9.28 9.51
C LEU A 142 5.81 -8.05 8.94
N ASN A 143 5.51 -8.06 7.65
CA ASN A 143 5.04 -6.86 6.96
C ASN A 143 3.62 -6.96 6.43
N ALA A 144 3.34 -7.92 5.56
CA ALA A 144 2.02 -8.10 4.97
C ALA A 144 1.55 -9.56 5.08
N LEU A 145 0.23 -9.78 4.98
CA LEU A 145 -0.35 -11.11 4.98
C LEU A 145 -1.50 -11.21 3.98
N THR A 146 -1.65 -12.42 3.43
CA THR A 146 -2.79 -12.80 2.60
C THR A 146 -3.22 -14.23 2.91
N PHE A 147 -4.27 -14.72 2.24
CA PHE A 147 -4.87 -16.03 2.51
C PHE A 147 -5.13 -16.79 1.22
N ASP A 148 -4.99 -18.11 1.30
CA ASP A 148 -5.57 -18.96 0.28
C ASP A 148 -7.08 -19.19 0.53
N LYS A 149 -7.73 -19.89 -0.40
CA LYS A 149 -9.17 -20.22 -0.32
C LYS A 149 -9.55 -21.11 0.88
N HIS A 150 -8.60 -21.75 1.54
CA HIS A 150 -8.80 -22.57 2.72
C HIS A 150 -8.58 -21.80 4.03
N GLY A 151 -8.17 -20.52 3.92
CA GLY A 151 -7.86 -19.65 5.04
C GLY A 151 -6.45 -19.88 5.62
N ASN A 152 -5.59 -20.65 4.94
CA ASN A 152 -4.19 -20.67 5.31
C ASN A 152 -3.58 -19.30 5.12
N VAL A 153 -2.72 -18.90 6.04
CA VAL A 153 -2.13 -17.57 6.13
C VAL A 153 -0.75 -17.59 5.52
N TYR A 154 -0.47 -16.63 4.63
CA TYR A 154 0.84 -16.40 4.04
C TYR A 154 1.33 -15.04 4.49
N ILE A 155 2.55 -14.97 5.04
CA ILE A 155 3.07 -13.79 5.73
C ILE A 155 4.44 -13.47 5.17
N SER A 156 4.64 -12.25 4.72
CA SER A 156 5.96 -11.76 4.31
C SER A 156 6.80 -11.36 5.51
N ASP A 157 8.10 -11.66 5.42
CA ASP A 157 9.10 -11.26 6.39
C ASP A 157 10.18 -10.45 5.67
N SER A 158 10.12 -9.14 5.82
CA SER A 158 10.96 -8.20 5.08
C SER A 158 12.44 -8.27 5.44
N PHE A 159 12.77 -8.69 6.66
CA PHE A 159 14.15 -8.75 7.11
C PHE A 159 14.81 -10.09 6.79
N ASN A 160 14.07 -11.19 6.93
CA ASN A 160 14.58 -12.51 6.60
C ASN A 160 14.38 -12.88 5.11
N GLY A 161 13.60 -12.10 4.34
CA GLY A 161 13.35 -12.35 2.93
C GLY A 161 12.69 -13.70 2.68
N VAL A 162 11.67 -14.04 3.48
CA VAL A 162 10.94 -15.30 3.37
C VAL A 162 9.43 -15.07 3.37
N ILE A 163 8.69 -16.03 2.86
CA ILE A 163 7.25 -16.13 3.06
C ILE A 163 6.97 -17.28 4.02
N TRP A 164 6.35 -16.93 5.14
CA TRP A 164 5.85 -17.92 6.12
C TRP A 164 4.45 -18.39 5.75
N THR A 165 4.08 -19.59 6.17
CA THR A 165 2.71 -20.07 6.11
C THR A 165 2.30 -20.80 7.39
N THR A 166 1.02 -20.64 7.76
CA THR A 166 0.38 -21.39 8.85
C THR A 166 -1.08 -21.66 8.51
N GLY A 167 -1.69 -22.61 9.19
CA GLY A 167 -3.11 -22.92 8.99
C GLY A 167 -4.06 -21.84 9.50
N PRO A 168 -5.38 -21.94 9.22
CA PRO A 168 -6.38 -20.96 9.60
C PRO A 168 -6.60 -20.82 11.12
N GLY A 169 -6.09 -21.75 11.91
CA GLY A 169 -6.10 -21.73 13.38
C GLY A 169 -4.82 -21.17 14.00
N GLY A 170 -3.82 -20.80 13.22
CA GLY A 170 -2.52 -20.35 13.71
C GLY A 170 -1.58 -21.48 14.11
N GLY A 171 -0.71 -21.20 15.09
CA GLY A 171 0.34 -22.10 15.55
C GLY A 171 1.72 -21.76 14.99
N THR A 172 2.69 -22.66 15.09
CA THR A 172 4.05 -22.46 14.59
C THR A 172 4.05 -22.44 13.05
N PRO A 173 4.46 -21.35 12.41
CA PRO A 173 4.49 -21.26 10.96
C PRO A 173 5.71 -22.00 10.41
N THR A 174 5.63 -22.39 9.15
CA THR A 174 6.75 -22.93 8.37
C THR A 174 7.13 -22.00 7.24
N ILE A 175 8.36 -22.05 6.78
CA ILE A 175 8.79 -21.30 5.60
C ILE A 175 8.14 -21.94 4.37
N TRP A 176 7.31 -21.16 3.65
CA TRP A 176 6.70 -21.55 2.39
C TRP A 176 7.62 -21.27 1.21
N SER A 177 8.33 -20.12 1.24
CA SER A 177 9.35 -19.77 0.25
C SER A 177 10.49 -19.01 0.89
N ASN A 178 11.73 -19.31 0.49
CA ASN A 178 12.96 -18.61 0.86
C ASN A 178 13.82 -18.28 -0.37
N ASP A 179 13.16 -18.02 -1.49
CA ASP A 179 13.85 -17.71 -2.76
C ASP A 179 14.74 -16.45 -2.63
N PRO A 180 15.95 -16.44 -3.21
CA PRO A 180 16.84 -15.27 -3.17
C PRO A 180 16.23 -13.96 -3.67
N LEU A 181 15.24 -14.01 -4.56
CA LEU A 181 14.51 -12.83 -5.03
C LEU A 181 13.66 -12.15 -3.94
N LEU A 182 13.43 -12.80 -2.81
CA LEU A 182 12.68 -12.24 -1.67
C LEU A 182 13.57 -11.49 -0.69
N GLN A 183 14.90 -11.64 -0.80
CA GLN A 183 15.86 -11.08 0.15
C GLN A 183 15.90 -9.55 0.08
N PRO A 184 16.15 -8.88 1.22
CA PRO A 184 16.43 -7.44 1.22
C PRO A 184 17.75 -7.19 0.47
N GLY A 185 17.73 -6.30 -0.51
CA GLY A 185 18.94 -5.92 -1.22
C GLY A 185 19.93 -5.20 -0.31
N SER A 186 21.22 -5.40 -0.53
CA SER A 186 22.26 -4.68 0.20
C SER A 186 22.43 -3.25 -0.31
N GLY A 187 22.48 -2.29 0.58
CA GLY A 187 22.79 -0.87 0.25
C GLY A 187 21.64 -0.08 -0.37
N LEU A 188 20.48 -0.68 -0.55
CA LEU A 188 19.27 -0.02 -1.06
C LEU A 188 18.44 0.56 0.08
N THR A 189 17.51 1.42 -0.27
CA THR A 189 16.61 2.10 0.67
C THR A 189 15.21 2.10 0.11
N PRO A 190 14.22 1.72 0.93
CA PRO A 190 14.31 1.09 2.26
C PRO A 190 14.85 -0.36 2.20
N PRO A 191 15.50 -0.87 3.24
CA PRO A 191 16.12 -2.20 3.23
C PRO A 191 15.12 -3.31 3.58
N PHE A 192 13.94 -3.30 2.96
CA PHE A 192 12.89 -4.28 3.17
C PHE A 192 12.81 -5.21 1.95
N GLY A 193 12.99 -6.50 2.15
CA GLY A 193 12.81 -7.53 1.12
C GLY A 193 11.33 -7.79 0.84
N ALA A 194 10.87 -9.04 1.06
CA ALA A 194 9.47 -9.40 0.89
C ALA A 194 8.55 -8.51 1.73
N ASN A 195 7.67 -7.73 1.08
CA ASN A 195 6.75 -6.76 1.66
C ASN A 195 5.31 -7.12 1.28
N GLY A 196 4.58 -6.30 0.54
CA GLY A 196 3.21 -6.59 0.11
C GLY A 196 3.07 -7.95 -0.56
N VAL A 197 2.02 -8.69 -0.21
CA VAL A 197 1.74 -10.02 -0.76
C VAL A 197 0.27 -10.16 -1.12
N GLU A 198 -0.02 -10.74 -2.31
CA GLU A 198 -1.40 -11.03 -2.70
C GLU A 198 -1.44 -12.16 -3.74
N PHE A 199 -2.43 -13.05 -3.63
CA PHE A 199 -2.68 -14.08 -4.63
C PHE A 199 -3.43 -13.52 -5.85
N ASP A 200 -3.20 -14.11 -7.02
CA ASP A 200 -4.12 -13.94 -8.14
C ASP A 200 -5.52 -14.48 -7.77
N ASN A 201 -6.56 -14.05 -8.50
CA ASN A 201 -7.94 -14.47 -8.18
C ASN A 201 -8.15 -16.00 -8.23
N ALA A 202 -7.29 -16.73 -8.93
CA ALA A 202 -7.34 -18.18 -9.04
C ALA A 202 -6.59 -18.89 -7.88
N GLY A 203 -5.73 -18.19 -7.14
CA GLY A 203 -4.86 -18.75 -6.12
C GLY A 203 -3.71 -19.58 -6.68
N ASN A 204 -3.30 -19.32 -7.92
CA ASN A 204 -2.25 -20.07 -8.61
C ASN A 204 -0.88 -19.39 -8.55
N VAL A 205 -0.85 -18.08 -8.28
CA VAL A 205 0.37 -17.29 -8.19
C VAL A 205 0.27 -16.37 -6.98
N LEU A 206 1.32 -16.37 -6.15
CA LEU A 206 1.52 -15.35 -5.13
C LEU A 206 2.42 -14.25 -5.70
N PHE A 207 1.95 -13.01 -5.71
CA PHE A 207 2.76 -11.84 -6.00
C PHE A 207 3.34 -11.27 -4.72
N VAL A 208 4.60 -10.87 -4.77
CA VAL A 208 5.35 -10.33 -3.63
C VAL A 208 6.05 -9.04 -4.07
N ALA A 209 5.81 -7.95 -3.38
CA ALA A 209 6.62 -6.74 -3.52
C ALA A 209 7.98 -6.96 -2.84
N ASN A 210 9.07 -6.69 -3.54
CA ASN A 210 10.38 -6.53 -2.93
C ASN A 210 10.75 -5.04 -2.97
N THR A 211 10.60 -4.39 -1.84
CA THR A 211 10.77 -2.95 -1.70
C THR A 211 12.20 -2.51 -2.01
N ALA A 212 13.19 -3.24 -1.50
CA ALA A 212 14.61 -2.90 -1.66
C ALA A 212 15.12 -3.07 -3.08
N THR A 213 14.59 -4.03 -3.84
CA THR A 213 15.03 -4.31 -5.22
C THR A 213 14.14 -3.66 -6.27
N HIS A 214 13.09 -2.92 -5.87
CA HIS A 214 12.16 -2.24 -6.77
C HIS A 214 11.46 -3.20 -7.75
N GLN A 215 11.07 -4.38 -7.25
CA GLN A 215 10.53 -5.48 -8.05
C GLN A 215 9.20 -6.00 -7.49
N ILE A 216 8.36 -6.51 -8.39
CA ILE A 216 7.31 -7.44 -8.03
C ILE A 216 7.78 -8.83 -8.46
N ILE A 217 7.76 -9.75 -7.53
CA ILE A 217 8.12 -11.16 -7.70
C ILE A 217 6.82 -11.97 -7.83
N GLN A 218 6.81 -12.96 -8.70
CA GLN A 218 5.73 -13.93 -8.81
C GLN A 218 6.23 -15.33 -8.42
N ILE A 219 5.45 -16.02 -7.61
CA ILE A 219 5.74 -17.36 -7.13
C ILE A 219 4.56 -18.28 -7.49
N PRO A 220 4.72 -19.23 -8.42
CA PRO A 220 3.66 -20.19 -8.74
C PRO A 220 3.34 -21.06 -7.53
N VAL A 221 2.07 -21.42 -7.37
CA VAL A 221 1.60 -22.39 -6.38
C VAL A 221 1.49 -23.75 -7.05
N ASN A 222 2.28 -24.71 -6.61
CA ASN A 222 2.20 -26.07 -7.11
C ASN A 222 0.87 -26.75 -6.72
N THR A 223 0.46 -27.76 -7.42
CA THR A 223 -0.80 -28.50 -7.16
C THR A 223 -0.90 -29.10 -5.76
N ASN A 224 0.23 -29.33 -5.10
CA ASN A 224 0.32 -29.79 -3.71
C ASN A 224 0.38 -28.62 -2.70
N GLY A 225 0.23 -27.38 -3.13
CA GLY A 225 0.26 -26.17 -2.28
C GLY A 225 1.66 -25.64 -1.93
N THR A 226 2.74 -26.28 -2.39
CA THR A 226 4.10 -25.77 -2.17
C THR A 226 4.44 -24.64 -3.13
N ALA A 227 5.44 -23.82 -2.77
CA ALA A 227 5.97 -22.79 -3.65
C ALA A 227 6.67 -23.40 -4.87
N GLY A 228 6.42 -22.84 -6.04
CA GLY A 228 7.25 -23.06 -7.23
C GLY A 228 8.47 -22.14 -7.22
N ALA A 229 9.27 -22.17 -8.30
CA ALA A 229 10.40 -21.27 -8.46
C ALA A 229 9.92 -19.82 -8.66
N ALA A 230 10.44 -18.91 -7.85
CA ALA A 230 10.15 -17.49 -7.99
C ALA A 230 10.76 -16.91 -9.29
N SER A 231 10.13 -15.89 -9.81
CA SER A 231 10.65 -15.12 -10.94
C SER A 231 10.24 -13.65 -10.84
N ILE A 232 10.98 -12.77 -11.49
CA ILE A 232 10.64 -11.35 -11.54
C ILE A 232 9.45 -11.16 -12.48
N PHE A 233 8.36 -10.57 -11.97
CA PHE A 233 7.20 -10.21 -12.77
C PHE A 233 7.40 -8.85 -13.47
N ILE A 234 7.86 -7.84 -12.71
CA ILE A 234 8.19 -6.51 -13.22
C ILE A 234 9.27 -5.86 -12.34
N THR A 235 10.07 -4.98 -12.94
CA THR A 235 11.07 -4.15 -12.24
C THR A 235 10.74 -2.66 -12.41
N GLY A 236 11.35 -1.82 -11.58
CA GLY A 236 11.27 -0.36 -11.73
C GLY A 236 10.05 0.27 -11.06
N ILE A 237 9.38 -0.45 -10.15
CA ILE A 237 8.42 0.15 -9.23
C ILE A 237 9.20 0.67 -8.03
N ASN A 238 9.21 1.98 -7.83
CA ASN A 238 10.07 2.57 -6.79
C ASN A 238 9.55 2.25 -5.39
N ALA A 239 10.28 1.40 -4.68
CA ALA A 239 9.93 0.88 -3.36
C ALA A 239 8.49 0.34 -3.30
N PRO A 240 8.16 -0.74 -4.05
CA PRO A 240 6.82 -1.29 -4.02
C PRO A 240 6.52 -1.79 -2.61
N ASP A 241 5.32 -1.48 -2.12
CA ASP A 241 4.85 -1.75 -0.77
C ASP A 241 3.60 -2.63 -0.82
N GLY A 242 2.46 -2.20 -0.34
CA GLY A 242 1.22 -2.95 -0.39
C GLY A 242 0.77 -3.31 -1.81
N ILE A 243 0.15 -4.48 -1.96
CA ILE A 243 -0.44 -4.99 -3.21
C ILE A 243 -1.91 -5.32 -2.98
N ALA A 244 -2.76 -4.98 -3.95
CA ALA A 244 -4.10 -5.53 -4.08
C ALA A 244 -4.36 -5.97 -5.52
N ILE A 245 -5.28 -6.93 -5.71
CA ILE A 245 -5.63 -7.46 -7.02
C ILE A 245 -7.09 -7.15 -7.36
N ASP A 246 -7.35 -6.65 -8.56
CA ASP A 246 -8.70 -6.42 -9.04
C ASP A 246 -9.31 -7.69 -9.68
N ARG A 247 -10.60 -7.59 -10.10
CA ARG A 247 -11.31 -8.74 -10.72
C ARG A 247 -10.77 -9.18 -12.08
N LYS A 248 -9.84 -8.43 -12.67
CA LYS A 248 -9.21 -8.73 -13.97
C LYS A 248 -7.77 -9.25 -13.80
N ASP A 249 -7.36 -9.52 -12.57
CA ASP A 249 -5.99 -9.85 -12.18
C ASP A 249 -4.98 -8.72 -12.48
N ASN A 250 -5.41 -7.46 -12.50
CA ASN A 250 -4.46 -6.37 -12.48
C ASN A 250 -3.95 -6.16 -11.04
N LEU A 251 -2.64 -5.99 -10.91
CA LEU A 251 -2.01 -5.63 -9.65
C LEU A 251 -2.09 -4.12 -9.45
N TRP A 252 -2.53 -3.73 -8.27
CA TRP A 252 -2.50 -2.35 -7.80
C TRP A 252 -1.46 -2.29 -6.68
N VAL A 253 -0.43 -1.48 -6.87
CA VAL A 253 0.78 -1.47 -6.02
C VAL A 253 1.02 -0.07 -5.51
N CYS A 254 1.18 0.08 -4.21
CA CYS A 254 1.73 1.31 -3.63
C CYS A 254 3.19 1.46 -4.06
N ALA A 255 3.51 2.44 -4.88
CA ALA A 255 4.88 2.85 -5.19
C ALA A 255 5.30 3.88 -4.12
N ASN A 256 5.75 3.36 -2.97
CA ASN A 256 5.94 4.13 -1.74
C ASN A 256 6.81 5.37 -1.93
N GLN A 257 7.88 5.27 -2.72
CA GLN A 257 8.83 6.36 -2.97
C GLN A 257 8.55 7.17 -4.25
N GLU A 258 7.39 6.94 -4.89
CA GLU A 258 6.88 7.74 -6.02
C GLU A 258 5.57 8.47 -5.66
N ASP A 259 5.07 8.25 -4.44
CA ASP A 259 3.83 8.87 -3.94
C ASP A 259 2.61 8.58 -4.83
N ASP A 260 2.57 7.40 -5.46
CA ASP A 260 1.48 6.99 -6.32
C ASP A 260 1.08 5.51 -6.14
N VAL A 261 -0.03 5.13 -6.78
CA VAL A 261 -0.45 3.73 -6.95
C VAL A 261 -0.28 3.36 -8.41
N ILE A 262 0.55 2.36 -8.67
CA ILE A 262 0.80 1.84 -10.02
C ILE A 262 -0.11 0.65 -10.28
N VAL A 263 -0.75 0.63 -11.45
CA VAL A 263 -1.58 -0.49 -11.88
C VAL A 263 -0.91 -1.23 -13.02
N ILE A 264 -0.77 -2.54 -12.84
CA ILE A 264 -0.02 -3.43 -13.74
C ILE A 264 -0.98 -4.52 -14.21
N ASP A 265 -1.07 -4.73 -15.51
CA ASP A 265 -1.88 -5.83 -16.05
C ASP A 265 -1.20 -7.19 -15.88
N LYS A 266 -1.94 -8.27 -16.12
CA LYS A 266 -1.45 -9.65 -16.00
C LYS A 266 -0.27 -10.01 -16.89
N THR A 267 0.13 -9.13 -17.82
CA THR A 267 1.30 -9.31 -18.69
C THR A 267 2.54 -8.59 -18.16
N GLY A 268 2.43 -7.87 -17.04
CA GLY A 268 3.50 -7.05 -16.47
C GLY A 268 3.58 -5.64 -17.06
N LYS A 269 2.57 -5.19 -17.81
CA LYS A 269 2.54 -3.83 -18.38
C LYS A 269 1.89 -2.87 -17.40
N VAL A 270 2.53 -1.74 -17.11
CA VAL A 270 1.91 -0.61 -16.40
C VAL A 270 0.83 0.00 -17.27
N ILE A 271 -0.41 0.04 -16.77
CA ILE A 271 -1.59 0.53 -17.49
C ILE A 271 -2.19 1.79 -16.86
N ALA A 272 -1.85 2.10 -15.61
CA ALA A 272 -2.21 3.36 -14.96
C ALA A 272 -1.22 3.72 -13.84
N LYS A 273 -1.16 5.02 -13.53
CA LYS A 273 -0.55 5.60 -12.34
C LYS A 273 -1.59 6.52 -11.72
N LEU A 274 -1.89 6.33 -10.44
CA LEU A 274 -2.94 7.03 -9.72
C LEU A 274 -2.37 7.75 -8.52
N GLY A 275 -2.81 8.98 -8.31
CA GLY A 275 -2.36 9.80 -7.18
C GLY A 275 -1.04 10.51 -7.42
N ASP A 276 -0.70 11.36 -6.46
CA ASP A 276 0.53 12.15 -6.40
C ASP A 276 0.62 12.83 -5.04
N PHE A 277 1.81 13.29 -4.67
CA PHE A 277 1.99 14.18 -3.51
C PHE A 277 1.62 15.62 -3.89
N ASN A 278 0.56 16.14 -3.29
CA ASN A 278 0.03 17.49 -3.56
C ASN A 278 0.32 18.49 -2.42
N GLY A 279 1.35 18.18 -1.61
CA GLY A 279 1.79 19.05 -0.53
C GLY A 279 1.14 18.76 0.83
N ILE A 280 1.49 19.59 1.81
CA ILE A 280 0.98 19.54 3.18
C ILE A 280 0.36 20.89 3.47
N ASN A 281 -0.86 20.90 4.03
CA ASN A 281 -1.53 22.15 4.40
C ASN A 281 -0.95 22.72 5.71
N ASP A 282 -1.41 23.92 6.11
CA ASP A 282 -0.94 24.64 7.30
C ASP A 282 -1.20 23.86 8.60
N ASP A 283 -2.21 23.00 8.62
CA ASP A 283 -2.53 22.13 9.74
C ASP A 283 -1.62 20.90 9.82
N GLY A 284 -0.75 20.68 8.83
CA GLY A 284 0.13 19.50 8.76
C GLY A 284 -0.55 18.23 8.26
N ILE A 285 -1.58 18.38 7.43
CA ILE A 285 -2.32 17.27 6.79
C ILE A 285 -1.82 17.09 5.37
N VAL A 286 -1.47 15.86 5.00
CA VAL A 286 -1.06 15.49 3.65
C VAL A 286 -2.23 15.62 2.67
N ARG A 287 -1.96 16.20 1.51
CA ARG A 287 -2.85 16.23 0.35
C ARG A 287 -2.32 15.26 -0.69
N GLY A 288 -3.20 14.42 -1.24
CA GLY A 288 -2.80 13.35 -2.14
C GLY A 288 -2.20 12.15 -1.39
N LEU A 289 -1.06 11.66 -1.87
CA LEU A 289 -0.32 10.55 -1.29
C LEU A 289 1.06 11.03 -0.82
N LEU A 290 1.54 10.50 0.29
CA LEU A 290 2.92 10.68 0.77
C LEU A 290 3.36 9.38 1.43
N PHE A 291 4.26 8.67 0.77
CA PHE A 291 4.68 7.31 1.12
C PHE A 291 3.46 6.40 1.32
N PRO A 292 2.64 6.17 0.26
CA PRO A 292 1.54 5.22 0.32
C PRO A 292 2.10 3.84 0.66
N ALA A 293 1.53 3.18 1.69
CA ALA A 293 2.07 1.92 2.17
C ALA A 293 1.12 0.75 1.90
N SER A 294 -0.12 0.84 2.35
CA SER A 294 -1.09 -0.23 2.17
C SER A 294 -2.34 0.26 1.44
N LEU A 295 -3.01 -0.66 0.76
CA LEU A 295 -4.20 -0.33 -0.02
C LEU A 295 -5.22 -1.46 0.01
N ALA A 296 -6.50 -1.10 -0.03
CA ALA A 296 -7.59 -2.07 -0.13
C ALA A 296 -8.78 -1.51 -0.91
N PHE A 297 -9.42 -2.37 -1.68
CA PHE A 297 -10.67 -2.01 -2.36
C PHE A 297 -11.85 -2.00 -1.38
N SER A 298 -12.79 -1.07 -1.61
CA SER A 298 -14.15 -1.20 -1.06
C SER A 298 -14.78 -2.53 -1.50
N ASN A 299 -15.76 -3.04 -0.73
CA ASN A 299 -16.40 -4.33 -1.08
C ASN A 299 -17.11 -4.29 -2.45
N ASP A 300 -17.59 -3.13 -2.89
CA ASP A 300 -18.14 -2.94 -4.24
C ASP A 300 -17.07 -2.76 -5.34
N ARG A 301 -15.78 -2.67 -4.94
CA ARG A 301 -14.62 -2.49 -5.82
C ARG A 301 -14.59 -1.18 -6.62
N LYS A 302 -15.34 -0.14 -6.20
CA LYS A 302 -15.35 1.16 -6.88
C LYS A 302 -14.40 2.19 -6.30
N THR A 303 -13.98 1.98 -5.07
CA THR A 303 -13.06 2.86 -4.34
C THR A 303 -11.86 2.06 -3.88
N LEU A 304 -10.69 2.66 -4.00
CA LEU A 304 -9.46 2.20 -3.38
C LEU A 304 -9.16 3.10 -2.19
N TYR A 305 -8.91 2.51 -1.03
CA TYR A 305 -8.43 3.20 0.15
C TYR A 305 -6.93 2.98 0.28
N VAL A 306 -6.21 4.03 0.69
CA VAL A 306 -4.73 4.01 0.77
C VAL A 306 -4.31 4.64 2.09
N SER A 307 -3.44 3.96 2.84
CA SER A 307 -2.79 4.54 4.01
C SER A 307 -1.58 5.36 3.61
N ASN A 308 -1.45 6.57 4.15
CA ASN A 308 -0.28 7.42 3.99
C ASN A 308 0.67 7.18 5.18
N LEU A 309 1.74 6.41 4.96
CA LEU A 309 2.74 6.14 5.99
C LEU A 309 3.41 7.43 6.47
N SER A 310 3.75 8.30 5.51
CA SER A 310 4.31 9.64 5.77
C SER A 310 5.43 9.63 6.83
N LEU A 311 6.26 8.58 6.84
CA LEU A 311 7.29 8.35 7.83
C LEU A 311 8.62 8.97 7.41
N TYR A 312 9.29 9.67 8.34
CA TYR A 312 10.71 9.99 8.17
C TYR A 312 11.52 8.71 8.30
N LEU A 313 11.85 8.08 7.18
CA LEU A 313 12.46 6.76 7.09
C LEU A 313 13.70 6.55 7.97
N PRO A 314 14.59 7.55 8.23
CA PRO A 314 15.70 7.39 9.16
C PRO A 314 15.30 6.99 10.59
N TYR A 315 14.08 7.31 11.04
CA TYR A 315 13.60 6.85 12.36
C TYR A 315 13.34 5.34 12.40
N ALA A 316 13.09 4.73 11.25
CA ALA A 316 12.96 3.27 11.12
C ALA A 316 14.28 2.59 10.67
N GLY A 317 15.42 3.29 10.76
CA GLY A 317 16.74 2.75 10.41
C GLY A 317 17.05 2.71 8.91
N ALA A 318 16.21 3.29 8.06
CA ALA A 318 16.42 3.38 6.62
C ALA A 318 17.10 4.71 6.23
N ARG A 319 17.63 4.79 5.00
CA ARG A 319 18.14 6.07 4.47
C ARG A 319 16.97 7.01 4.17
N ALA A 320 17.23 8.33 4.23
CA ALA A 320 16.25 9.31 3.79
C ALA A 320 15.98 9.18 2.28
N ALA A 321 14.69 9.13 1.91
CA ALA A 321 14.25 9.29 0.53
C ALA A 321 14.18 10.78 0.15
N VAL A 322 13.92 11.08 -1.12
CA VAL A 322 13.83 12.47 -1.62
C VAL A 322 12.80 13.27 -0.84
N ASP A 323 11.61 12.69 -0.60
CA ASP A 323 10.48 13.36 0.05
C ASP A 323 10.47 13.22 1.58
N SER A 324 11.48 12.55 2.17
CA SER A 324 11.57 12.36 3.62
C SER A 324 11.52 13.67 4.41
N ALA A 325 12.06 14.75 3.88
CA ALA A 325 12.02 16.05 4.54
C ALA A 325 10.59 16.60 4.73
N TRP A 326 9.65 16.24 3.84
CA TRP A 326 8.26 16.65 3.94
C TRP A 326 7.54 15.94 5.09
N THR A 327 7.89 14.67 5.36
CA THR A 327 7.28 13.88 6.42
C THR A 327 7.47 14.50 7.81
N LEU A 328 8.56 15.27 8.02
CA LEU A 328 8.79 16.01 9.27
C LEU A 328 7.80 17.17 9.50
N LYS A 329 7.02 17.53 8.48
CA LYS A 329 5.97 18.58 8.57
C LYS A 329 4.59 17.97 8.84
N VAL A 330 4.46 16.65 8.78
CA VAL A 330 3.18 15.96 9.01
C VAL A 330 2.85 15.98 10.50
N LYS A 331 1.70 16.53 10.83
CA LYS A 331 1.16 16.59 12.20
C LYS A 331 -0.02 15.65 12.40
N HIS A 332 -0.72 15.31 11.31
CA HIS A 332 -1.89 14.46 11.32
C HIS A 332 -1.82 13.47 10.17
N TYR A 333 -1.94 12.19 10.49
CA TYR A 333 -1.84 11.10 9.51
C TYR A 333 -3.20 10.82 8.88
N THR A 334 -3.18 10.35 7.65
CA THR A 334 -4.39 10.27 6.83
C THR A 334 -4.56 8.90 6.18
N VAL A 335 -5.82 8.59 5.92
CA VAL A 335 -6.23 7.61 4.92
C VAL A 335 -6.80 8.36 3.74
N SER A 336 -6.32 8.05 2.55
CA SER A 336 -6.80 8.62 1.29
C SER A 336 -7.75 7.65 0.58
N LYS A 337 -8.54 8.16 -0.35
CA LYS A 337 -9.38 7.39 -1.25
C LYS A 337 -9.17 7.83 -2.69
N VAL A 338 -9.22 6.85 -3.61
CA VAL A 338 -9.10 7.04 -5.05
C VAL A 338 -10.22 6.26 -5.74
N ARG A 339 -10.75 6.76 -6.84
CA ARG A 339 -11.69 5.96 -7.66
C ARG A 339 -10.94 4.80 -8.32
N ALA A 340 -11.45 3.59 -8.11
CA ALA A 340 -10.84 2.36 -8.66
C ALA A 340 -11.32 2.10 -10.10
N VAL A 341 -11.00 3.03 -11.02
CA VAL A 341 -11.37 2.97 -12.44
C VAL A 341 -10.14 3.10 -13.32
N ILE A 342 -10.02 2.23 -14.32
CA ILE A 342 -8.93 2.23 -15.30
C ILE A 342 -9.51 2.23 -16.72
N PRO A 343 -9.08 3.15 -17.61
CA PRO A 343 -8.26 4.34 -17.29
C PRO A 343 -8.97 5.25 -16.29
N PRO A 344 -8.24 6.06 -15.53
CA PRO A 344 -8.85 7.05 -14.63
C PRO A 344 -9.83 7.92 -15.42
N LEU A 345 -10.98 8.21 -14.81
CA LEU A 345 -11.91 9.18 -15.41
C LEU A 345 -11.30 10.57 -15.26
N GLY A 346 -11.09 11.26 -16.38
CA GLY A 346 -10.66 12.66 -16.39
C GLY A 346 -11.60 13.53 -15.53
N ASN A 347 -11.07 14.62 -15.01
CA ASN A 347 -11.84 15.57 -14.21
C ASN A 347 -13.14 15.93 -14.94
N GLN A 348 -14.27 15.85 -14.26
CA GLN A 348 -15.59 16.14 -14.84
C GLN A 348 -15.71 17.60 -15.39
N HIS A 349 -14.71 18.42 -15.18
CA HIS A 349 -14.63 19.76 -15.77
C HIS A 349 -14.37 19.75 -17.28
N ASP A 350 -13.66 18.73 -17.82
CA ASP A 350 -13.36 18.66 -19.25
C ASP A 350 -14.52 18.11 -20.10
N GLN A 351 -15.46 17.36 -19.49
CA GLN A 351 -16.61 16.81 -20.23
C GLN A 351 -17.69 17.83 -20.61
N ARG A 352 -17.64 19.05 -20.08
CA ARG A 352 -18.58 20.15 -20.46
C ARG A 352 -18.09 21.01 -21.62
N ALA A 353 -16.83 20.91 -22.01
CA ALA A 353 -16.28 21.67 -23.13
C ALA A 353 -16.57 21.03 -24.50
N ASP A 354 -16.84 19.73 -24.55
CA ASP A 354 -17.11 19.01 -25.80
C ASP A 354 -18.61 18.95 -26.17
N GLN A 355 -19.48 19.62 -25.41
CA GLN A 355 -20.93 19.66 -25.67
C GLN A 355 -21.45 21.08 -25.99
N GLN A 356 -20.59 22.03 -26.39
CA GLN A 356 -21.02 23.35 -26.89
C GLN A 356 -20.64 23.56 -28.33
#